data_8e34b9be5741e0c1be11ba0beafb812f
#
_entry.id   8e34b9be5741e0c1be11ba0beafb812f
#
_cell.length_a   1.000
_cell.length_b   1.000
_cell.length_c   1.000
_cell.angle_alpha   90.00
_cell.angle_beta   90.00
_cell.angle_gamma   90.00
#
_symmetry.space_group_name_H-M   'P 1'
#
loop_
_entity.id
_entity.type
_entity.pdbx_description
1 polymer ?
#
loop_
_entity_poly.entity_id
_entity_poly.type
_entity_poly.pdbx_seq_one_letter_code
_entity_poly.pdbx_strand_id
1 'polypeptide(L)'
;MGTRPACRTLGVAPATIYRRRRPPAPQPRRPRPKSDRALSAAEREAVLEVLHSERFIDHSPAQVWATLLDEDRYLCSERTMYRVLAEAGEGRQRRDQLSHPAYAKPELLAEKRC
;
A
#
# COMPACT_ATOMS: atom_id res chain seq x y z
N MET A 1 -43.84 -1.21 20.78
CA MET A 1 -43.69 -2.30 19.76
C MET A 1 -42.29 -2.88 19.85
N GLY A 2 -42.20 -4.18 20.00
CA GLY A 2 -40.89 -4.86 20.03
C GLY A 2 -40.25 -4.94 18.65
N THR A 3 -38.92 -5.00 18.61
CA THR A 3 -38.13 -5.11 17.36
C THR A 3 -38.37 -6.44 16.64
N ARG A 4 -38.81 -7.47 17.32
CA ARG A 4 -39.06 -8.82 16.77
C ARG A 4 -40.15 -8.88 15.70
N PRO A 5 -41.37 -8.29 15.89
CA PRO A 5 -42.39 -8.32 14.86
C PRO A 5 -42.01 -7.54 13.61
N ALA A 6 -41.32 -6.40 13.76
CA ALA A 6 -40.82 -5.62 12.64
C ALA A 6 -39.74 -6.41 11.82
N CYS A 7 -38.91 -7.18 12.49
CA CYS A 7 -37.93 -8.05 11.82
C CYS A 7 -38.58 -9.16 10.98
N ARG A 8 -39.68 -9.72 11.46
CA ARG A 8 -40.44 -10.74 10.73
C ARG A 8 -41.05 -10.18 9.44
N THR A 9 -41.62 -8.96 9.50
CA THR A 9 -42.24 -8.31 8.34
C THR A 9 -41.18 -7.96 7.28
N LEU A 10 -39.98 -7.61 7.69
CA LEU A 10 -38.87 -7.20 6.81
C LEU A 10 -37.99 -8.40 6.38
N GLY A 11 -38.26 -9.62 6.84
CA GLY A 11 -37.44 -10.80 6.52
C GLY A 11 -36.00 -10.73 7.04
N VAL A 12 -35.72 -9.87 8.03
CA VAL A 12 -34.38 -9.67 8.58
C VAL A 12 -34.26 -10.37 9.92
N ALA A 13 -33.18 -11.14 10.11
CA ALA A 13 -32.93 -11.78 11.39
C ALA A 13 -32.74 -10.76 12.52
N PRO A 14 -33.46 -10.90 13.66
CA PRO A 14 -33.33 -9.97 14.80
C PRO A 14 -31.88 -9.76 15.27
N ALA A 15 -31.08 -10.83 15.24
CA ALA A 15 -29.67 -10.79 15.61
C ALA A 15 -28.84 -9.78 14.78
N THR A 16 -29.18 -9.60 13.50
CA THR A 16 -28.50 -8.65 12.62
C THR A 16 -28.77 -7.21 13.04
N ILE A 17 -30.02 -6.90 13.44
CA ILE A 17 -30.40 -5.56 13.91
C ILE A 17 -29.75 -5.24 15.25
N TYR A 18 -29.76 -6.20 16.18
CA TYR A 18 -29.11 -6.01 17.47
C TYR A 18 -27.60 -5.82 17.33
N ARG A 19 -26.95 -6.56 16.42
CA ARG A 19 -25.51 -6.41 16.15
C ARG A 19 -25.18 -5.05 15.55
N ARG A 20 -26.03 -4.50 14.68
CA ARG A 20 -25.86 -3.15 14.13
C ARG A 20 -26.07 -2.04 15.15
N ARG A 21 -27.05 -2.20 16.03
CA ARG A 21 -27.36 -1.21 17.09
C ARG A 21 -26.30 -1.18 18.19
N ARG A 22 -25.68 -2.30 18.47
CA ARG A 22 -24.62 -2.41 19.48
C ARG A 22 -23.35 -2.94 18.80
N PRO A 23 -22.59 -2.04 18.17
CA PRO A 23 -21.34 -2.45 17.56
C PRO A 23 -20.46 -3.12 18.61
N PRO A 24 -19.80 -4.23 18.29
CA PRO A 24 -18.88 -4.87 19.21
C PRO A 24 -17.82 -3.87 19.65
N ALA A 25 -17.51 -3.86 20.93
CA ALA A 25 -16.39 -3.06 21.44
C ALA A 25 -15.14 -3.34 20.61
N PRO A 26 -14.34 -2.32 20.28
CA PRO A 26 -13.11 -2.51 19.51
C PRO A 26 -12.22 -3.49 20.27
N GLN A 27 -12.19 -4.72 19.81
CA GLN A 27 -11.28 -5.71 20.37
C GLN A 27 -9.89 -5.46 19.80
N PRO A 28 -8.84 -5.46 20.62
CA PRO A 28 -7.48 -5.39 20.12
C PRO A 28 -7.27 -6.55 19.15
N ARG A 29 -6.97 -6.22 17.88
CA ARG A 29 -6.72 -7.24 16.88
C ARG A 29 -5.48 -8.01 17.32
N ARG A 30 -5.62 -9.29 17.56
CA ARG A 30 -4.47 -10.16 17.80
C ARG A 30 -3.53 -10.04 16.61
N PRO A 31 -2.23 -9.83 16.85
CA PRO A 31 -1.25 -9.83 15.76
C PRO A 31 -1.38 -11.14 14.99
N ARG A 32 -1.49 -11.04 13.66
CA ARG A 32 -1.56 -12.24 12.83
C ARG A 32 -0.22 -12.97 12.93
N PRO A 33 -0.21 -14.28 13.10
CA PRO A 33 1.02 -15.04 13.06
C PRO A 33 1.70 -14.82 11.70
N LYS A 34 3.02 -14.70 11.71
CA LYS A 34 3.79 -14.59 10.46
C LYS A 34 3.60 -15.89 9.68
N SER A 35 3.41 -15.77 8.37
CA SER A 35 3.36 -16.92 7.49
C SER A 35 4.71 -17.64 7.45
N ASP A 36 4.71 -18.96 7.37
CA ASP A 36 5.94 -19.77 7.19
C ASP A 36 6.68 -19.42 5.89
N ARG A 37 5.98 -18.81 4.94
CA ARG A 37 6.54 -18.33 3.67
C ARG A 37 7.00 -16.86 3.73
N ALA A 38 6.95 -16.23 4.90
CA ALA A 38 7.42 -14.86 5.03
C ALA A 38 8.94 -14.84 4.98
N LEU A 39 9.49 -13.87 4.23
CA LEU A 39 10.94 -13.65 4.17
C LEU A 39 11.50 -13.46 5.58
N SER A 40 12.61 -14.10 5.86
CA SER A 40 13.40 -13.89 7.05
C SER A 40 14.01 -12.48 7.07
N ALA A 41 14.54 -12.05 8.22
CA ALA A 41 15.21 -10.76 8.30
C ALA A 41 16.42 -10.67 7.36
N ALA A 42 17.23 -11.73 7.31
CA ALA A 42 18.39 -11.81 6.43
C ALA A 42 18.02 -11.72 4.93
N GLU A 43 16.95 -12.39 4.53
CA GLU A 43 16.45 -12.30 3.14
C GLU A 43 15.94 -10.91 2.81
N ARG A 44 15.33 -10.21 3.75
CA ARG A 44 14.89 -8.81 3.55
C ARG A 44 16.07 -7.87 3.42
N GLU A 45 17.12 -8.04 4.22
CA GLU A 45 18.35 -7.27 4.10
C GLU A 45 19.02 -7.51 2.76
N ALA A 46 19.09 -8.76 2.29
CA ALA A 46 19.62 -9.09 0.96
C ALA A 46 18.81 -8.42 -0.17
N VAL A 47 17.49 -8.36 -0.06
CA VAL A 47 16.64 -7.64 -1.01
C VAL A 47 16.94 -6.15 -0.98
N LEU A 48 17.08 -5.52 0.19
CA LEU A 48 17.44 -4.11 0.32
C LEU A 48 18.83 -3.83 -0.27
N GLU A 49 19.81 -4.67 0.00
CA GLU A 49 21.17 -4.53 -0.54
C GLU A 49 21.15 -4.52 -2.08
N VAL A 50 20.42 -5.44 -2.70
CA VAL A 50 20.25 -5.47 -4.16
C VAL A 50 19.57 -4.20 -4.65
N LEU A 51 18.51 -3.76 -3.97
CA LEU A 51 17.78 -2.56 -4.32
C LEU A 51 18.62 -1.28 -4.16
N HIS A 52 19.56 -1.23 -3.23
CA HIS A 52 20.48 -0.11 -2.99
C HIS A 52 21.77 -0.19 -3.81
N SER A 53 21.97 -1.27 -4.57
CA SER A 53 23.15 -1.37 -5.44
C SER A 53 23.18 -0.23 -6.46
N GLU A 54 24.34 0.22 -6.86
CA GLU A 54 24.53 1.28 -7.85
C GLU A 54 23.78 1.00 -9.16
N ARG A 55 23.65 -0.28 -9.50
CA ARG A 55 22.94 -0.73 -10.70
C ARG A 55 21.44 -0.43 -10.64
N PHE A 56 20.83 -0.52 -9.45
CA PHE A 56 19.37 -0.52 -9.29
C PHE A 56 18.83 0.65 -8.47
N ILE A 57 19.69 1.53 -7.99
CA ILE A 57 19.29 2.63 -7.11
C ILE A 57 18.25 3.56 -7.76
N ASP A 58 18.35 3.77 -9.08
CA ASP A 58 17.43 4.61 -9.84
C ASP A 58 16.27 3.86 -10.48
N HIS A 59 16.23 2.54 -10.31
CA HIS A 59 15.20 1.71 -10.91
C HIS A 59 14.01 1.50 -9.97
N SER A 60 12.82 1.43 -10.55
CA SER A 60 11.64 1.02 -9.78
C SER A 60 11.75 -0.46 -9.41
N PRO A 61 11.14 -0.89 -8.29
CA PRO A 61 11.12 -2.31 -7.91
C PRO A 61 10.61 -3.23 -9.01
N ALA A 62 9.65 -2.78 -9.81
CA ALA A 62 9.14 -3.52 -10.97
C ALA A 62 10.22 -3.77 -12.03
N GLN A 63 11.03 -2.75 -12.33
CA GLN A 63 12.15 -2.86 -13.28
C GLN A 63 13.24 -3.78 -12.73
N VAL A 64 13.57 -3.65 -11.45
CA VAL A 64 14.55 -4.53 -10.78
C VAL A 64 14.08 -5.97 -10.85
N TRP A 65 12.82 -6.23 -10.52
CA TRP A 65 12.22 -7.55 -10.57
C TRP A 65 12.30 -8.14 -11.98
N ALA A 66 11.90 -7.39 -13.01
CA ALA A 66 11.97 -7.83 -14.42
C ALA A 66 13.41 -8.13 -14.84
N THR A 67 14.36 -7.26 -14.53
CA THR A 67 15.78 -7.46 -14.86
C THR A 67 16.37 -8.70 -14.17
N LEU A 68 16.03 -8.91 -12.90
CA LEU A 68 16.48 -10.11 -12.18
C LEU A 68 15.88 -11.38 -12.75
N LEU A 69 14.62 -11.35 -13.20
CA LEU A 69 14.00 -12.49 -13.89
C LEU A 69 14.68 -12.80 -15.24
N ASP A 70 15.05 -11.78 -15.99
CA ASP A 70 15.79 -11.96 -17.26
C ASP A 70 17.17 -12.59 -17.01
N GLU A 71 17.72 -12.44 -15.80
CA GLU A 71 18.97 -13.05 -15.36
C GLU A 71 18.78 -14.40 -14.65
N ASP A 72 17.60 -14.99 -14.73
CA ASP A 72 17.21 -16.22 -14.02
C ASP A 72 17.39 -16.15 -12.48
N ARG A 73 17.32 -14.95 -11.93
CA ARG A 73 17.42 -14.69 -10.47
C ARG A 73 16.06 -14.29 -9.90
N TYR A 74 15.56 -15.07 -8.99
CA TYR A 74 14.34 -14.76 -8.25
C TYR A 74 14.64 -14.57 -6.76
N LEU A 75 14.41 -13.37 -6.24
CA LEU A 75 14.56 -13.05 -4.81
C LEU A 75 13.19 -13.08 -4.11
N CYS A 76 12.26 -12.30 -4.61
CA CYS A 76 10.91 -12.21 -4.10
C CYS A 76 9.98 -11.58 -5.13
N SER A 77 8.68 -11.52 -4.84
CA SER A 77 7.74 -10.85 -5.74
C SER A 77 7.94 -9.33 -5.72
N GLU A 78 7.60 -8.67 -6.82
CA GLU A 78 7.58 -7.21 -6.96
C GLU A 78 6.88 -6.54 -5.77
N ARG A 79 5.71 -7.03 -5.40
CA ARG A 79 4.93 -6.50 -4.27
C ARG A 79 5.68 -6.60 -2.93
N THR A 80 6.49 -7.63 -2.77
CA THR A 80 7.32 -7.80 -1.57
C THR A 80 8.45 -6.78 -1.56
N MET A 81 9.08 -6.49 -2.71
CA MET A 81 10.10 -5.44 -2.82
C MET A 81 9.54 -4.07 -2.42
N TYR A 82 8.35 -3.71 -2.91
CA TYR A 82 7.68 -2.46 -2.49
C TYR A 82 7.39 -2.43 -0.99
N ARG A 83 7.00 -3.56 -0.40
CA ARG A 83 6.74 -3.64 1.04
C ARG A 83 8.02 -3.48 1.86
N VAL A 84 9.12 -4.11 1.45
CA VAL A 84 10.42 -3.99 2.11
C VAL A 84 10.92 -2.55 2.06
N LEU A 85 10.80 -1.86 0.93
CA LEU A 85 11.14 -0.43 0.80
C LEU A 85 10.24 0.45 1.67
N ALA A 86 8.95 0.18 1.74
CA ALA A 86 8.03 0.92 2.59
C ALA A 86 8.36 0.76 4.09
N GLU A 87 8.76 -0.44 4.52
CA GLU A 87 9.23 -0.72 5.88
C GLU A 87 10.55 0.01 6.18
N ALA A 88 11.42 0.19 5.19
CA ALA A 88 12.66 0.98 5.30
C ALA A 88 12.42 2.51 5.23
N GLY A 89 11.19 2.96 5.00
CA GLY A 89 10.85 4.38 4.88
C GLY A 89 11.09 4.99 3.49
N GLU A 90 11.47 4.18 2.51
CA GLU A 90 11.85 4.61 1.16
C GLU A 90 10.72 4.45 0.12
N GLY A 91 9.49 4.26 0.60
CA GLY A 91 8.36 3.92 -0.28
C GLY A 91 7.92 5.01 -1.26
N ARG A 92 8.32 6.27 -1.07
CA ARG A 92 7.82 7.39 -1.87
C ARG A 92 8.79 7.96 -2.90
N GLN A 93 10.08 8.00 -2.61
CA GLN A 93 11.06 8.65 -3.47
C GLN A 93 12.35 7.85 -3.50
N ARG A 94 12.36 6.86 -4.37
CA ARG A 94 13.57 6.13 -4.64
C ARG A 94 14.42 6.78 -5.73
N ARG A 95 13.77 7.53 -6.62
CA ARG A 95 14.44 8.35 -7.63
C ARG A 95 14.64 9.74 -7.05
N ASP A 96 15.83 10.27 -7.18
CA ASP A 96 16.14 11.68 -6.89
C ASP A 96 15.49 12.57 -7.98
N GLN A 97 14.16 12.56 -7.97
CA GLN A 97 13.38 13.41 -8.86
C GLN A 97 13.11 14.73 -8.15
N LEU A 98 13.64 15.81 -8.71
CA LEU A 98 13.24 17.16 -8.32
C LEU A 98 11.71 17.27 -8.40
N SER A 99 11.06 17.53 -7.28
CA SER A 99 9.64 17.82 -7.31
C SER A 99 9.42 19.12 -8.10
N HIS A 100 8.53 19.06 -9.08
CA HIS A 100 8.15 20.25 -9.81
C HIS A 100 7.62 21.31 -8.84
N PRO A 101 8.12 22.56 -8.92
CA PRO A 101 7.51 23.63 -8.15
C PRO A 101 6.03 23.75 -8.53
N ALA A 102 5.20 24.11 -7.55
CA ALA A 102 3.78 24.34 -7.82
C ALA A 102 3.66 25.38 -8.95
N TYR A 103 3.20 24.91 -10.12
CA TYR A 103 3.03 25.76 -11.28
C TYR A 103 1.77 26.60 -11.10
N ALA A 104 1.97 27.91 -10.92
CA ALA A 104 0.88 28.86 -11.02
C ALA A 104 0.65 29.16 -12.51
N LYS A 105 -0.57 28.89 -13.00
CA LYS A 105 -0.94 29.22 -14.38
C LYS A 105 -0.73 30.72 -14.61
N PRO A 106 0.09 31.14 -15.58
CA PRO A 106 0.24 32.57 -15.85
C PRO A 106 -1.09 33.12 -16.36
N GLU A 107 -1.65 34.08 -15.66
CA GLU A 107 -2.81 34.83 -16.12
C GLU A 107 -2.31 35.90 -17.09
N LEU A 108 -2.57 35.72 -18.37
CA LEU A 108 -2.38 36.75 -19.36
C LEU A 108 -3.54 37.74 -19.23
N LEU A 109 -3.31 38.80 -18.47
CA LEU A 109 -4.19 39.96 -18.48
C LEU A 109 -4.00 40.69 -19.82
N ALA A 110 -5.00 40.63 -20.69
CA ALA A 110 -5.04 41.41 -21.89
C ALA A 110 -5.32 42.88 -21.50
N GLU A 111 -4.25 43.70 -21.42
CA GLU A 111 -4.35 45.11 -21.04
C GLU A 111 -4.95 46.01 -22.11
N LYS A 112 -5.00 45.56 -23.36
CA LYS A 112 -5.56 46.33 -24.48
C LYS A 112 -6.41 45.48 -25.42
N ARG A 113 -7.63 45.93 -25.66
CA ARG A 113 -8.37 45.52 -26.84
C ARG A 113 -7.74 46.15 -28.07
N CYS A 114 -7.38 45.31 -29.00
CA CYS A 114 -7.09 45.80 -30.35
C CYS A 114 -8.39 46.20 -31.05
#